data_6a368678c2b52bcd33a60601c5779941
#
_entry.id   6a368678c2b52bcd33a60601c5779941
#
_cell.length_a   1.000
_cell.length_b   1.000
_cell.length_c   1.000
_cell.angle_alpha   90.00
_cell.angle_beta   90.00
_cell.angle_gamma   90.00
#
_symmetry.space_group_name_H-M   'P 1'
#
loop_
_entity.id
_entity.type
_entity.pdbx_description
1 polymer ?
#
loop_
_entity_poly.entity_id
_entity_poly.type
_entity_poly.pdbx_seq_one_letter_code
_entity_poly.pdbx_strand_id
1 'polypeptide(L)'
;MAEQYLLQHGYQVLHRNWRHSHYEIDIIAIKQQVLHFVEVKLRSSKTFGLPEQFVIKKKFKSLLRAADEFLFQNQQYRHVQYDILSINVSVNLAPEFFLIEDVYL
;
A
#
# COMPACT_ATOMS: atom_id res chain seq x y z
N MET A 1 12.03 -3.88 2.22
CA MET A 1 11.70 -2.86 3.25
C MET A 1 10.24 -2.89 3.67
N ALA A 2 9.34 -2.64 2.76
CA ALA A 2 7.92 -2.56 3.11
C ALA A 2 7.37 -3.87 3.68
N GLU A 3 7.67 -4.98 3.03
CA GLU A 3 7.21 -6.29 3.49
C GLU A 3 7.71 -6.61 4.88
N GLN A 4 8.99 -6.37 5.15
CA GLN A 4 9.56 -6.63 6.46
C GLN A 4 8.90 -5.81 7.55
N TYR A 5 8.61 -4.54 7.25
CA TYR A 5 7.89 -3.68 8.19
C TYR A 5 6.53 -4.29 8.54
N LEU A 6 5.78 -4.71 7.54
CA LEU A 6 4.45 -5.29 7.76
C LEU A 6 4.53 -6.60 8.53
N LEU A 7 5.50 -7.46 8.19
CA LEU A 7 5.71 -8.72 8.92
C LEU A 7 6.00 -8.47 10.40
N GLN A 8 6.82 -7.46 10.71
CA GLN A 8 7.15 -7.11 12.09
C GLN A 8 5.96 -6.54 12.85
N HIS A 9 4.95 -6.04 12.14
CA HIS A 9 3.76 -5.45 12.75
C HIS A 9 2.55 -6.38 12.72
N GLY A 10 2.79 -7.68 12.52
CA GLY A 10 1.74 -8.68 12.65
C GLY A 10 0.94 -8.95 11.39
N TYR A 11 1.37 -8.44 10.24
CA TYR A 11 0.72 -8.73 8.96
C TYR A 11 1.26 -10.02 8.37
N GLN A 12 0.39 -10.75 7.71
CA GLN A 12 0.79 -11.83 6.81
C GLN A 12 0.68 -11.31 5.38
N VAL A 13 1.78 -11.30 4.65
CA VAL A 13 1.79 -10.82 3.26
C VAL A 13 1.32 -11.95 2.35
N LEU A 14 0.24 -11.70 1.62
CA LEU A 14 -0.36 -12.68 0.71
C LEU A 14 0.18 -12.53 -0.70
N HIS A 15 0.28 -11.31 -1.19
CA HIS A 15 0.75 -11.02 -2.55
C HIS A 15 1.61 -9.77 -2.57
N ARG A 16 2.57 -9.76 -3.52
CA ARG A 16 3.41 -8.60 -3.82
C ARG A 16 3.23 -8.27 -5.28
N ASN A 17 3.10 -6.97 -5.58
CA ASN A 17 3.02 -6.51 -6.97
C ASN A 17 1.95 -7.26 -7.76
N TRP A 18 0.77 -7.37 -7.17
CA TRP A 18 -0.35 -8.04 -7.81
C TRP A 18 -0.88 -7.16 -8.93
N ARG A 19 -1.09 -7.74 -10.09
CA ARG A 19 -1.49 -6.99 -11.28
C ARG A 19 -2.74 -7.57 -11.93
N HIS A 20 -3.56 -6.64 -12.45
CA HIS A 20 -4.65 -6.97 -13.35
C HIS A 20 -4.71 -5.87 -14.41
N SER A 21 -4.50 -6.25 -15.69
CA SER A 21 -4.38 -5.29 -16.78
C SER A 21 -3.21 -4.31 -16.48
N HIS A 22 -3.47 -3.01 -16.49
CA HIS A 22 -2.45 -2.00 -16.15
C HIS A 22 -2.57 -1.49 -14.72
N TYR A 23 -3.39 -2.12 -13.91
CA TYR A 23 -3.53 -1.77 -12.49
C TYR A 23 -2.67 -2.68 -11.62
N GLU A 24 -2.11 -2.12 -10.56
CA GLU A 24 -1.19 -2.84 -9.68
C GLU A 24 -1.47 -2.51 -8.23
N ILE A 25 -1.32 -3.53 -7.37
CA ILE A 25 -1.36 -3.38 -5.92
C ILE A 25 0.02 -3.78 -5.40
N ASP A 26 0.67 -2.88 -4.68
CA ASP A 26 2.03 -3.14 -4.20
C ASP A 26 2.07 -4.31 -3.23
N ILE A 27 1.20 -4.30 -2.22
CA ILE A 27 1.13 -5.39 -1.23
C ILE A 27 -0.33 -5.66 -0.88
N ILE A 28 -0.66 -6.95 -0.83
CA ILE A 28 -1.92 -7.43 -0.27
C ILE A 28 -1.57 -8.27 0.95
N ALA A 29 -2.07 -7.88 2.10
CA ALA A 29 -1.73 -8.51 3.37
C ALA A 29 -2.98 -8.72 4.22
N ILE A 30 -2.88 -9.61 5.20
CA ILE A 30 -3.98 -9.85 6.13
C ILE A 30 -3.48 -9.70 7.56
N LYS A 31 -4.31 -9.07 8.40
CA LYS A 31 -4.05 -8.93 9.82
C LYS A 31 -5.40 -8.94 10.55
N GLN A 32 -5.52 -9.81 11.56
CA GLN A 32 -6.73 -9.90 12.39
C GLN A 32 -8.00 -10.02 11.55
N GLN A 33 -7.95 -10.86 10.51
CA GLN A 33 -9.08 -11.15 9.61
C GLN A 33 -9.49 -9.97 8.71
N VAL A 34 -8.69 -8.93 8.66
CA VAL A 34 -8.91 -7.80 7.75
C VAL A 34 -7.90 -7.88 6.62
N LEU A 35 -8.40 -7.79 5.38
CA LEU A 35 -7.56 -7.75 4.19
C LEU A 35 -7.14 -6.31 3.94
N HIS A 36 -5.84 -6.10 3.81
CA HIS A 36 -5.25 -4.77 3.60
C HIS A 36 -4.67 -4.68 2.21
N PHE A 37 -5.11 -3.67 1.46
CA PHE A 37 -4.48 -3.29 0.20
C PHE A 37 -3.55 -2.12 0.51
N VAL A 38 -2.25 -2.32 0.33
CA VAL A 38 -1.25 -1.35 0.78
C VAL A 38 -0.53 -0.76 -0.42
N GLU A 39 -0.63 0.54 -0.56
CA GLU A 39 0.18 1.32 -1.49
C GLU A 39 1.47 1.71 -0.79
N VAL A 40 2.61 1.36 -1.40
CA VAL A 40 3.92 1.70 -0.84
C VAL A 40 4.44 2.95 -1.52
N LYS A 41 4.83 3.92 -0.72
CA LYS A 41 5.33 5.18 -1.23
C LYS A 41 6.74 5.44 -0.69
N LEU A 42 7.71 5.46 -1.60
CA LEU A 42 9.08 5.79 -1.27
C LEU A 42 9.32 7.27 -1.46
N ARG A 43 9.94 7.90 -0.47
CA ARG A 43 10.32 9.31 -0.53
C ARG A 43 11.78 9.48 -0.16
N SER A 44 12.40 10.47 -0.78
CA SER A 44 13.69 10.97 -0.31
C SER A 44 13.52 12.41 0.15
N SER A 45 14.40 12.85 1.06
CA SER A 45 14.38 14.21 1.57
C SER A 45 14.61 15.27 0.49
N LYS A 46 15.00 14.86 -0.70
CA LYS A 46 15.27 15.76 -1.83
C LYS A 46 14.17 15.76 -2.89
N THR A 47 13.04 15.16 -2.61
CA THR A 47 11.97 15.08 -3.59
C THR A 47 11.19 16.39 -3.60
N PHE A 48 11.43 17.20 -4.62
CA PHE A 48 10.60 18.36 -4.92
C PHE A 48 9.84 18.04 -6.20
N GLY A 49 8.55 18.30 -6.22
CA GLY A 49 7.77 18.00 -7.42
C GLY A 49 6.32 18.34 -7.24
N LEU A 50 5.47 17.66 -8.01
CA LEU A 50 4.02 17.82 -7.95
C LEU A 50 3.51 17.66 -6.53
N PRO A 51 2.42 18.38 -6.17
CA PRO A 51 1.81 18.21 -4.86
C PRO A 51 1.57 16.75 -4.60
N GLU A 52 2.08 16.29 -3.48
CA GLU A 52 2.03 14.91 -3.08
C GLU A 52 0.62 14.35 -3.09
N GLN A 53 -0.33 15.14 -2.61
CA GLN A 53 -1.73 14.77 -2.57
C GLN A 53 -2.30 14.41 -3.94
N PHE A 54 -1.86 15.10 -4.98
CA PHE A 54 -2.31 14.83 -6.35
C PHE A 54 -1.83 13.45 -6.83
N VAL A 55 -0.56 13.15 -6.60
CA VAL A 55 0.05 11.89 -7.02
C VAL A 55 -0.57 10.72 -6.25
N ILE A 56 -0.77 10.88 -4.95
CA ILE A 56 -1.40 9.88 -4.10
C ILE A 56 -2.82 9.59 -4.60
N LYS A 57 -3.59 10.63 -4.90
CA LYS A 57 -4.97 10.47 -5.31
C LYS A 57 -5.09 9.67 -6.60
N LYS A 58 -4.23 9.95 -7.59
CA LYS A 58 -4.24 9.24 -8.86
C LYS A 58 -3.87 7.76 -8.68
N LYS A 59 -2.80 7.50 -7.93
CA LYS A 59 -2.38 6.11 -7.64
C LYS A 59 -3.42 5.36 -6.83
N PHE A 60 -4.07 6.05 -5.91
CA PHE A 60 -5.07 5.42 -5.07
C PHE A 60 -6.30 4.98 -5.87
N LYS A 61 -6.70 5.75 -6.87
CA LYS A 61 -7.78 5.33 -7.77
C LYS A 61 -7.43 4.04 -8.51
N SER A 62 -6.18 3.93 -8.97
CA SER A 62 -5.72 2.70 -9.62
C SER A 62 -5.70 1.53 -8.64
N LEU A 63 -5.29 1.78 -7.40
CA LEU A 63 -5.34 0.77 -6.35
C LEU A 63 -6.76 0.25 -6.12
N LEU A 64 -7.73 1.16 -6.03
CA LEU A 64 -9.12 0.78 -5.80
C LEU A 64 -9.66 -0.10 -6.94
N ARG A 65 -9.30 0.20 -8.18
CA ARG A 65 -9.72 -0.60 -9.33
C ARG A 65 -9.10 -1.99 -9.32
N ALA A 66 -7.81 -2.07 -8.99
CA ALA A 66 -7.14 -3.36 -8.85
C ALA A 66 -7.73 -4.16 -7.70
N ALA A 67 -8.03 -3.49 -6.58
CA ALA A 67 -8.63 -4.13 -5.42
C ALA A 67 -10.03 -4.70 -5.73
N ASP A 68 -10.84 -3.97 -6.49
CA ASP A 68 -12.15 -4.46 -6.91
C ASP A 68 -12.01 -5.77 -7.69
N GLU A 69 -11.06 -5.85 -8.60
CA GLU A 69 -10.82 -7.06 -9.37
C GLU A 69 -10.32 -8.21 -8.49
N PHE A 70 -9.40 -7.90 -7.57
CA PHE A 70 -8.92 -8.92 -6.64
C PHE A 70 -10.08 -9.50 -5.81
N LEU A 71 -10.94 -8.63 -5.29
CA LEU A 71 -12.08 -9.06 -4.48
C LEU A 71 -13.11 -9.83 -5.30
N PHE A 72 -13.27 -9.49 -6.56
CA PHE A 72 -14.13 -10.26 -7.47
C PHE A 72 -13.62 -11.69 -7.64
N GLN A 73 -12.30 -11.85 -7.73
CA GLN A 73 -11.68 -13.17 -7.87
C GLN A 73 -11.55 -13.91 -6.54
N ASN A 74 -11.66 -13.21 -5.40
CA ASN A 74 -11.44 -13.77 -4.08
C ASN A 74 -12.52 -13.29 -3.12
N GLN A 75 -13.71 -13.87 -3.24
CA GLN A 75 -14.92 -13.39 -2.55
C GLN A 75 -15.01 -13.78 -1.09
N GLN A 76 -14.04 -14.54 -0.58
CA GLN A 76 -14.01 -14.95 0.83
C GLN A 76 -13.69 -13.81 1.79
N TYR A 77 -13.13 -12.73 1.30
CA TYR A 77 -12.74 -11.60 2.14
C TYR A 77 -13.92 -10.65 2.30
N ARG A 78 -14.33 -10.40 3.54
CA ARG A 78 -15.48 -9.54 3.86
C ARG A 78 -15.09 -8.19 4.44
N HIS A 79 -13.95 -8.16 5.13
CA HIS A 79 -13.45 -6.93 5.75
C HIS A 79 -12.17 -6.52 5.04
N VAL A 80 -12.20 -5.34 4.45
CA VAL A 80 -11.05 -4.82 3.70
C VAL A 80 -10.71 -3.42 4.17
N GLN A 81 -9.45 -3.08 4.03
CA GLN A 81 -8.93 -1.78 4.43
C GLN A 81 -7.87 -1.35 3.41
N TYR A 82 -7.83 -0.06 3.15
CA TYR A 82 -6.88 0.52 2.19
C TYR A 82 -5.89 1.38 2.96
N ASP A 83 -4.61 1.09 2.81
CA ASP A 83 -3.56 1.75 3.58
C ASP A 83 -2.48 2.29 2.65
N ILE A 84 -1.76 3.29 3.13
CA ILE A 84 -0.57 3.82 2.48
C ILE A 84 0.59 3.66 3.43
N LEU A 85 1.63 2.96 3.01
CA LEU A 85 2.88 2.85 3.75
C LEU A 85 3.90 3.79 3.13
N SER A 86 4.17 4.87 3.82
CA SER A 86 5.15 5.86 3.41
C SER A 86 6.51 5.53 4.02
N ILE A 87 7.54 5.44 3.19
CA ILE A 87 8.90 5.13 3.61
C ILE A 87 9.78 6.29 3.23
N ASN A 88 10.33 6.97 4.22
CA ASN A 88 11.22 8.09 4.01
C ASN A 88 12.68 7.60 4.09
N VAL A 89 13.41 7.74 2.99
CA VAL A 89 14.77 7.25 2.87
C VAL A 89 15.73 8.45 2.81
N SER A 90 16.73 8.43 3.67
CA SER A 90 17.78 9.47 3.70
C SER A 90 19.15 8.82 3.68
N VAL A 91 20.14 9.58 3.19
CA VAL A 91 21.53 9.15 3.20
C VAL A 91 22.01 9.05 4.65
N ASN A 92 22.64 7.92 5.00
CA ASN A 92 23.28 7.68 6.30
C ASN A 92 22.31 7.58 7.49
N LEU A 93 21.00 7.49 7.22
CA LEU A 93 20.00 7.32 8.29
C LEU A 93 19.15 6.10 7.99
N ALA A 94 18.63 5.49 9.06
CA ALA A 94 17.69 4.40 8.91
C ALA A 94 16.40 4.91 8.27
N PRO A 95 15.72 4.09 7.44
CA PRO A 95 14.44 4.50 6.86
C PRO A 95 13.40 4.75 7.94
N GLU A 96 12.56 5.76 7.70
CA GLU A 96 11.42 6.05 8.56
C GLU A 96 10.15 5.56 7.90
N PHE A 97 9.30 4.87 8.67
CA PHE A 97 8.07 4.27 8.18
C PHE A 97 6.87 4.97 8.80
N PHE A 98 5.90 5.32 7.95
CA PHE A 98 4.61 5.85 8.39
C PHE A 98 3.51 5.07 7.72
N LEU A 99 2.73 4.34 8.50
CA LEU A 99 1.57 3.62 7.99
C LEU A 99 0.33 4.49 8.21
N ILE A 100 -0.30 4.87 7.12
CA ILE A 100 -1.54 5.62 7.13
C ILE A 100 -2.65 4.61 6.88
N GLU A 101 -3.43 4.33 7.90
CA GLU A 101 -4.44 3.28 7.84
C GLU A 101 -5.80 3.84 7.48
N ASP A 102 -6.58 3.00 6.80
CA ASP A 102 -7.98 3.23 6.51
C ASP A 102 -8.19 4.54 5.74
N VAL A 103 -7.53 4.62 4.58
CA VAL A 103 -7.48 5.84 3.78
C VAL A 103 -8.74 5.99 2.94
N TYR A 104 -9.31 7.18 2.96
CA TYR A 104 -10.44 7.58 2.10
C TYR A 104 -10.03 8.83 1.32
N LEU A 105 -9.93 8.72 0.01
CA LEU A 105 -9.55 9.83 -0.85
C LEU A 105 -10.59 10.12 -1.93
#